data_a22d78af5723266d68d23800f656ef36
#
_entry.id   a22d78af5723266d68d23800f656ef36
#
_cell.length_a   1.000
_cell.length_b   1.000
_cell.length_c   1.000
_cell.angle_alpha   90.00
_cell.angle_beta   90.00
_cell.angle_gamma   90.00
#
_symmetry.space_group_name_H-M   'P 1'
#
loop_
_entity.id
_entity.type
_entity.pdbx_description
1 polymer ?
#
loop_
_entity_poly.entity_id
_entity_poly.type
_entity_poly.pdbx_seq_one_letter_code
_entity_poly.pdbx_strand_id
1 'polypeptide(L)'
;MYVYTTTTKIVFLVIIEHFSLFCRLSFLYDFKGVFNMVEKKTDRRILKTKRVLRESLLYLLKEQPIQKISVSLLCEKSDINRSTFYTYYSSPMDLLESIEDEILNTLEEDMIQFEKENSISQLMNSIIFYISEHKQLVRLLFSDHGDPGFQNKLLFATQRWTMPMWQSRRPDYDAETLSSLHIYIVSGCMAVIRQWITGGFQESEEEVSLMLEKLSASTSVGFLQGK
;
A
#
# COMPACT_ATOMS: atom_id res chain seq x y z
N MET A 1 40.68 13.99 -16.58
CA MET A 1 39.82 14.76 -17.50
C MET A 1 39.37 13.80 -18.61
N TYR A 2 38.28 13.08 -18.41
CA TYR A 2 37.73 12.12 -19.38
C TYR A 2 36.54 12.79 -20.06
N VAL A 3 36.70 13.02 -21.36
CA VAL A 3 35.66 13.54 -22.25
C VAL A 3 34.73 12.37 -22.60
N TYR A 4 33.56 12.30 -22.00
CA TYR A 4 32.49 11.42 -22.45
C TYR A 4 31.91 12.02 -23.72
N THR A 5 32.22 11.39 -24.86
CA THR A 5 31.80 11.84 -26.17
C THR A 5 30.27 11.71 -26.33
N THR A 6 29.70 12.71 -27.00
CA THR A 6 28.28 12.86 -27.37
C THR A 6 27.66 11.60 -27.99
N THR A 7 28.48 10.73 -28.56
CA THR A 7 28.11 9.46 -29.19
C THR A 7 27.55 8.44 -28.21
N THR A 8 28.07 8.38 -26.96
CA THR A 8 27.59 7.43 -25.94
C THR A 8 26.20 7.78 -25.43
N LYS A 9 25.85 9.09 -25.35
CA LYS A 9 24.50 9.54 -24.99
C LYS A 9 23.46 9.22 -26.07
N ILE A 10 23.84 9.33 -27.34
CA ILE A 10 22.97 9.02 -28.48
C ILE A 10 22.68 7.52 -28.54
N VAL A 11 23.68 6.67 -28.30
CA VAL A 11 23.50 5.20 -28.26
C VAL A 11 22.61 4.79 -27.10
N PHE A 12 22.72 5.42 -25.93
CA PHE A 12 21.87 5.13 -24.78
C PHE A 12 20.42 5.58 -25.00
N LEU A 13 20.20 6.74 -25.64
CA LEU A 13 18.87 7.25 -26.00
C LEU A 13 18.20 6.36 -27.07
N VAL A 14 18.94 5.90 -28.06
CA VAL A 14 18.42 4.99 -29.10
C VAL A 14 18.06 3.62 -28.52
N ILE A 15 18.82 3.10 -27.55
CA ILE A 15 18.52 1.83 -26.87
C ILE A 15 17.26 1.97 -26.02
N ILE A 16 17.05 3.10 -25.31
CA ILE A 16 15.84 3.35 -24.50
C ILE A 16 14.61 3.53 -25.39
N GLU A 17 14.72 4.22 -26.52
CA GLU A 17 13.60 4.36 -27.47
C GLU A 17 13.26 3.02 -28.14
N HIS A 18 14.25 2.22 -28.54
CA HIS A 18 14.00 0.89 -29.09
C HIS A 18 13.44 -0.08 -28.06
N PHE A 19 13.84 0.01 -26.78
CA PHE A 19 13.28 -0.82 -25.71
C PHE A 19 11.82 -0.41 -25.38
N SER A 20 11.51 0.88 -25.43
CA SER A 20 10.14 1.40 -25.30
C SER A 20 9.27 1.01 -26.51
N LEU A 21 9.83 1.03 -27.71
CA LEU A 21 9.13 0.61 -28.93
C LEU A 21 8.93 -0.91 -28.97
N PHE A 22 9.90 -1.70 -28.49
CA PHE A 22 9.81 -3.16 -28.39
C PHE A 22 8.77 -3.58 -27.33
N CYS A 23 8.69 -2.89 -26.19
CA CYS A 23 7.60 -3.08 -25.21
C CYS A 23 6.24 -2.68 -25.78
N ARG A 24 6.14 -1.59 -26.58
CA ARG A 24 4.89 -1.18 -27.23
C ARG A 24 4.50 -2.09 -28.38
N LEU A 25 5.45 -2.62 -29.16
CA LEU A 25 5.19 -3.58 -30.24
C LEU A 25 4.91 -4.99 -29.71
N SER A 26 5.49 -5.39 -28.57
CA SER A 26 5.13 -6.64 -27.87
C SER A 26 3.68 -6.61 -27.36
N PHE A 27 3.14 -5.41 -27.09
CA PHE A 27 1.73 -5.20 -26.72
C PHE A 27 0.76 -5.23 -27.92
N LEU A 28 1.30 -5.10 -29.16
CA LEU A 28 0.49 -5.06 -30.41
C LEU A 28 0.57 -6.33 -31.25
N TYR A 29 1.54 -7.22 -30.98
CA TYR A 29 1.60 -8.52 -31.64
C TYR A 29 0.88 -9.55 -30.79
N ASP A 30 -0.33 -9.81 -31.23
CA ASP A 30 -1.25 -10.83 -30.71
C ASP A 30 -0.68 -12.25 -30.85
N PHE A 31 0.16 -12.67 -29.89
CA PHE A 31 0.51 -14.08 -29.69
C PHE A 31 -0.60 -14.80 -28.89
N LYS A 32 -1.82 -14.29 -28.98
CA LYS A 32 -2.99 -14.62 -28.17
C LYS A 32 -3.77 -15.88 -28.58
N GLY A 33 -3.32 -16.61 -29.60
CA GLY A 33 -4.20 -17.62 -30.18
C GLY A 33 -4.15 -19.02 -29.56
N VAL A 34 -3.05 -19.47 -28.96
CA VAL A 34 -2.92 -20.89 -28.58
C VAL A 34 -2.60 -21.11 -27.08
N PHE A 35 -1.90 -20.21 -26.39
CA PHE A 35 -1.58 -20.34 -24.95
C PHE A 35 -2.73 -19.85 -24.04
N ASN A 36 -3.64 -19.05 -24.57
CA ASN A 36 -4.60 -18.24 -23.81
C ASN A 36 -5.82 -18.99 -23.29
N MET A 37 -6.15 -20.19 -23.71
CA MET A 37 -7.41 -20.86 -23.28
C MET A 37 -7.26 -21.68 -22.00
N VAL A 38 -6.12 -22.30 -21.75
CA VAL A 38 -5.88 -23.12 -20.54
C VAL A 38 -5.46 -22.25 -19.37
N GLU A 39 -4.56 -21.31 -19.61
CA GLU A 39 -4.06 -20.35 -18.61
C GLU A 39 -5.18 -19.44 -18.09
N LYS A 40 -6.02 -18.89 -18.97
CA LYS A 40 -7.13 -18.00 -18.64
C LYS A 40 -8.22 -18.67 -17.79
N LYS A 41 -8.43 -19.99 -17.92
CA LYS A 41 -9.41 -20.74 -17.13
C LYS A 41 -8.86 -21.10 -15.76
N THR A 42 -7.59 -21.39 -15.66
CA THR A 42 -6.87 -21.67 -14.39
C THR A 42 -6.80 -20.41 -13.57
N ASP A 43 -6.39 -19.29 -14.16
CA ASP A 43 -6.35 -17.97 -13.51
C ASP A 43 -7.70 -17.55 -12.93
N ARG A 44 -8.79 -17.73 -13.68
CA ARG A 44 -10.14 -17.39 -13.19
C ARG A 44 -10.55 -18.24 -11.98
N ARG A 45 -10.18 -19.52 -11.94
CA ARG A 45 -10.49 -20.40 -10.79
C ARG A 45 -9.68 -19.98 -9.57
N ILE A 46 -8.39 -19.67 -9.75
CA ILE A 46 -7.50 -19.20 -8.69
C ILE A 46 -8.04 -17.87 -8.10
N LEU A 47 -8.31 -16.90 -8.95
CA LEU A 47 -8.86 -15.60 -8.55
C LEU A 47 -10.20 -15.75 -7.82
N LYS A 48 -11.08 -16.64 -8.31
CA LYS A 48 -12.36 -16.92 -7.65
C LYS A 48 -12.13 -17.52 -6.25
N THR A 49 -11.22 -18.51 -6.13
CA THR A 49 -10.91 -19.15 -4.86
C THR A 49 -10.34 -18.14 -3.85
N LYS A 50 -9.35 -17.35 -4.26
CA LYS A 50 -8.75 -16.31 -3.42
C LYS A 50 -9.78 -15.28 -2.97
N ARG A 51 -10.68 -14.84 -3.88
CA ARG A 51 -11.76 -13.90 -3.56
C ARG A 51 -12.71 -14.48 -2.52
N VAL A 52 -13.17 -15.71 -2.67
CA VAL A 52 -14.11 -16.35 -1.73
C VAL A 52 -13.46 -16.52 -0.36
N LEU A 53 -12.19 -16.94 -0.30
CA LEU A 53 -11.42 -17.02 0.96
C LEU A 53 -11.30 -15.66 1.64
N ARG A 54 -10.97 -14.60 0.87
CA ARG A 54 -10.90 -13.21 1.36
C ARG A 54 -12.23 -12.73 1.92
N GLU A 55 -13.32 -12.88 1.17
CA GLU A 55 -14.67 -12.49 1.60
C GLU A 55 -15.09 -13.22 2.88
N SER A 56 -14.78 -14.53 2.96
CA SER A 56 -15.07 -15.34 4.14
C SER A 56 -14.25 -14.92 5.36
N LEU A 57 -12.96 -14.62 5.19
CA LEU A 57 -12.12 -14.10 6.26
C LEU A 57 -12.65 -12.75 6.77
N LEU A 58 -12.92 -11.80 5.87
CA LEU A 58 -13.46 -10.48 6.24
C LEU A 58 -14.83 -10.58 6.93
N TYR A 59 -15.64 -11.58 6.56
CA TYR A 59 -16.88 -11.86 7.27
C TYR A 59 -16.62 -12.33 8.72
N LEU A 60 -15.72 -13.29 8.90
CA LEU A 60 -15.39 -13.84 10.24
C LEU A 60 -14.73 -12.79 11.14
N LEU A 61 -13.92 -11.89 10.58
CA LEU A 61 -13.32 -10.78 11.32
C LEU A 61 -14.33 -9.76 11.87
N LYS A 62 -15.57 -9.74 11.38
CA LYS A 62 -16.62 -8.92 12.00
C LYS A 62 -17.05 -9.44 13.36
N GLU A 63 -16.89 -10.73 13.60
CA GLU A 63 -17.43 -11.42 14.78
C GLU A 63 -16.36 -11.79 15.81
N GLN A 64 -15.11 -12.04 15.35
CA GLN A 64 -14.05 -12.49 16.23
C GLN A 64 -12.65 -12.10 15.74
N PRO A 65 -11.68 -11.94 16.67
CA PRO A 65 -10.30 -11.64 16.33
C PRO A 65 -9.66 -12.70 15.46
N ILE A 66 -8.70 -12.28 14.62
CA ILE A 66 -7.95 -13.16 13.69
C ILE A 66 -7.35 -14.39 14.40
N GLN A 67 -6.86 -14.23 15.65
CA GLN A 67 -6.25 -15.29 16.44
C GLN A 67 -7.23 -16.44 16.77
N LYS A 68 -8.54 -16.18 16.72
CA LYS A 68 -9.60 -17.19 16.95
C LYS A 68 -10.11 -17.85 15.68
N ILE A 69 -9.72 -17.34 14.50
CA ILE A 69 -10.15 -17.89 13.21
C ILE A 69 -9.25 -19.06 12.85
N SER A 70 -9.81 -20.27 12.86
CA SER A 70 -9.10 -21.48 12.41
C SER A 70 -9.25 -21.70 10.91
N VAL A 71 -8.29 -22.45 10.32
CA VAL A 71 -8.39 -22.91 8.92
C VAL A 71 -9.69 -23.70 8.69
N SER A 72 -10.11 -24.49 9.67
CA SER A 72 -11.37 -25.28 9.57
C SER A 72 -12.58 -24.40 9.42
N LEU A 73 -12.70 -23.38 10.29
CA LEU A 73 -13.81 -22.43 10.29
C LEU A 73 -13.84 -21.62 8.98
N LEU A 74 -12.67 -21.19 8.52
CA LEU A 74 -12.55 -20.43 7.27
C LEU A 74 -12.91 -21.29 6.06
N CYS A 75 -12.46 -22.54 6.00
CA CYS A 75 -12.78 -23.49 4.94
C CYS A 75 -14.26 -23.86 4.92
N GLU A 76 -14.88 -24.07 6.08
CA GLU A 76 -16.33 -24.27 6.20
C GLU A 76 -17.12 -23.06 5.68
N LYS A 77 -16.74 -21.86 6.12
CA LYS A 77 -17.41 -20.62 5.70
C LYS A 77 -17.29 -20.33 4.20
N SER A 78 -16.15 -20.70 3.62
CA SER A 78 -15.84 -20.44 2.20
C SER A 78 -16.27 -21.56 1.24
N ASP A 79 -16.71 -22.69 1.76
CA ASP A 79 -16.93 -23.96 1.01
C ASP A 79 -15.70 -24.37 0.18
N ILE A 80 -14.51 -24.20 0.78
CA ILE A 80 -13.21 -24.54 0.17
C ILE A 80 -12.55 -25.66 0.97
N ASN A 81 -12.03 -26.69 0.28
CA ASN A 81 -11.28 -27.75 0.94
C ASN A 81 -9.97 -27.24 1.55
N ARG A 82 -9.57 -27.80 2.71
CA ARG A 82 -8.31 -27.45 3.38
C ARG A 82 -7.08 -27.62 2.47
N SER A 83 -7.05 -28.68 1.63
CA SER A 83 -5.95 -28.88 0.69
C SER A 83 -5.85 -27.72 -0.31
N THR A 84 -7.00 -27.22 -0.79
CA THR A 84 -7.05 -26.04 -1.68
C THR A 84 -6.62 -24.77 -0.93
N PHE A 85 -7.04 -24.59 0.32
CA PHE A 85 -6.59 -23.47 1.16
C PHE A 85 -5.06 -23.46 1.28
N TYR A 86 -4.46 -24.60 1.68
CA TYR A 86 -3.02 -24.71 1.86
C TYR A 86 -2.20 -24.61 0.57
N THR A 87 -2.84 -24.64 -0.60
CA THR A 87 -2.18 -24.31 -1.88
C THR A 87 -1.83 -22.82 -1.96
N TYR A 88 -2.57 -21.95 -1.28
CA TYR A 88 -2.43 -20.49 -1.40
C TYR A 88 -1.95 -19.81 -0.11
N TYR A 89 -2.32 -20.34 1.04
CA TYR A 89 -2.07 -19.72 2.35
C TYR A 89 -1.71 -20.76 3.40
N SER A 90 -0.76 -20.43 4.27
CA SER A 90 -0.34 -21.31 5.37
C SER A 90 -1.27 -21.21 6.59
N SER A 91 -1.96 -20.08 6.76
CA SER A 91 -2.84 -19.80 7.89
C SER A 91 -3.84 -18.68 7.55
N PRO A 92 -4.91 -18.50 8.36
CA PRO A 92 -5.79 -17.34 8.22
C PRO A 92 -5.06 -16.00 8.38
N MET A 93 -3.99 -15.95 9.20
CA MET A 93 -3.14 -14.77 9.35
C MET A 93 -2.38 -14.48 8.07
N ASP A 94 -1.82 -15.50 7.40
CA ASP A 94 -1.13 -15.34 6.10
C ASP A 94 -2.08 -14.80 5.02
N LEU A 95 -3.34 -15.22 5.02
CA LEU A 95 -4.35 -14.62 4.14
C LEU A 95 -4.63 -13.16 4.52
N LEU A 96 -4.71 -12.81 5.81
CA LEU A 96 -4.88 -11.44 6.26
C LEU A 96 -3.68 -10.58 5.86
N GLU A 97 -2.47 -11.07 6.07
CA GLU A 97 -1.23 -10.40 5.66
C GLU A 97 -1.19 -10.14 4.16
N SER A 98 -1.69 -11.08 3.32
CA SER A 98 -1.78 -10.83 1.88
C SER A 98 -2.74 -9.69 1.50
N ILE A 99 -3.77 -9.45 2.33
CA ILE A 99 -4.69 -8.32 2.16
C ILE A 99 -4.04 -7.00 2.60
N GLU A 100 -3.28 -7.05 3.68
CA GLU A 100 -2.51 -5.90 4.17
C GLU A 100 -1.42 -5.48 3.19
N ASP A 101 -0.74 -6.44 2.57
CA ASP A 101 0.28 -6.21 1.55
C ASP A 101 -0.28 -5.47 0.32
N GLU A 102 -1.54 -5.72 -0.07
CA GLU A 102 -2.19 -4.95 -1.14
C GLU A 102 -2.29 -3.46 -0.77
N ILE A 103 -2.63 -3.16 0.49
CA ILE A 103 -2.72 -1.77 0.99
C ILE A 103 -1.33 -1.14 1.06
N LEU A 104 -0.34 -1.89 1.56
CA LEU A 104 1.04 -1.41 1.65
C LEU A 104 1.63 -1.11 0.26
N ASN A 105 1.32 -1.93 -0.75
CA ASN A 105 1.73 -1.70 -2.13
C ASN A 105 1.08 -0.42 -2.72
N THR A 106 -0.21 -0.19 -2.46
CA THR A 106 -0.88 1.06 -2.87
C THR A 106 -0.24 2.27 -2.19
N LEU A 107 0.04 2.18 -0.89
CA LEU A 107 0.73 3.23 -0.14
C LEU A 107 2.14 3.48 -0.70
N GLU A 108 2.86 2.44 -1.10
CA GLU A 108 4.17 2.57 -1.74
C GLU A 108 4.10 3.35 -3.06
N GLU A 109 3.10 3.08 -3.89
CA GLU A 109 2.84 3.83 -5.13
C GLU A 109 2.56 5.32 -4.83
N ASP A 110 1.74 5.62 -3.82
CA ASP A 110 1.45 6.98 -3.36
C ASP A 110 2.72 7.69 -2.86
N MET A 111 3.60 6.99 -2.14
CA MET A 111 4.86 7.54 -1.65
C MET A 111 5.85 7.83 -2.79
N ILE A 112 5.90 6.98 -3.82
CA ILE A 112 6.70 7.22 -5.04
C ILE A 112 6.21 8.48 -5.76
N GLN A 113 4.89 8.67 -5.84
CA GLN A 113 4.32 9.85 -6.46
C GLN A 113 4.58 11.11 -5.61
N PHE A 114 4.46 11.00 -4.28
CA PHE A 114 4.80 12.08 -3.36
C PHE A 114 6.26 12.53 -3.50
N GLU A 115 7.21 11.60 -3.66
CA GLU A 115 8.62 11.92 -3.87
C GLU A 115 8.84 12.78 -5.14
N LYS A 116 8.09 12.49 -6.21
CA LYS A 116 8.19 13.23 -7.48
C LYS A 116 7.54 14.61 -7.42
N GLU A 117 6.36 14.70 -6.85
CA GLU A 117 5.53 15.90 -6.88
C GLU A 117 5.71 16.78 -5.65
N ASN A 118 6.21 16.22 -4.55
CA ASN A 118 6.41 16.88 -3.24
C ASN A 118 5.13 17.57 -2.72
N SER A 119 3.97 16.97 -2.97
CA SER A 119 2.65 17.51 -2.61
C SER A 119 2.02 16.69 -1.49
N ILE A 120 2.06 17.20 -0.26
CA ILE A 120 1.39 16.59 0.91
C ILE A 120 -0.12 16.53 0.67
N SER A 121 -0.70 17.53 0.01
CA SER A 121 -2.13 17.58 -0.32
C SER A 121 -2.54 16.39 -1.18
N GLN A 122 -1.80 16.11 -2.26
CA GLN A 122 -2.09 14.97 -3.13
C GLN A 122 -1.94 13.64 -2.39
N LEU A 123 -0.89 13.47 -1.57
CA LEU A 123 -0.70 12.28 -0.77
C LEU A 123 -1.86 12.05 0.19
N MET A 124 -2.31 13.08 0.93
CA MET A 124 -3.44 12.95 1.85
C MET A 124 -4.74 12.65 1.12
N ASN A 125 -4.98 13.31 -0.01
CA ASN A 125 -6.17 13.07 -0.84
C ASN A 125 -6.20 11.61 -1.35
N SER A 126 -5.08 11.07 -1.85
CA SER A 126 -4.99 9.69 -2.32
C SER A 126 -5.28 8.68 -1.19
N ILE A 127 -4.65 8.86 -0.03
CA ILE A 127 -4.85 7.99 1.13
C ILE A 127 -6.32 8.03 1.60
N ILE A 128 -6.90 9.21 1.74
CA ILE A 128 -8.29 9.36 2.22
C ILE A 128 -9.28 8.82 1.19
N PHE A 129 -9.05 9.04 -0.09
CA PHE A 129 -9.85 8.45 -1.17
C PHE A 129 -9.80 6.91 -1.14
N TYR A 130 -8.61 6.31 -1.01
CA TYR A 130 -8.48 4.86 -0.88
C TYR A 130 -9.27 4.32 0.32
N ILE A 131 -9.16 4.97 1.49
CA ILE A 131 -9.88 4.58 2.70
C ILE A 131 -11.39 4.66 2.48
N SER A 132 -11.87 5.69 1.81
CA SER A 132 -13.27 5.92 1.51
C SER A 132 -13.86 4.84 0.58
N GLU A 133 -13.13 4.47 -0.46
CA GLU A 133 -13.53 3.40 -1.37
C GLU A 133 -13.52 2.01 -0.68
N HIS A 134 -12.72 1.84 0.38
CA HIS A 134 -12.54 0.55 1.06
C HIS A 134 -12.99 0.56 2.53
N LYS A 135 -14.01 1.37 2.88
CA LYS A 135 -14.48 1.60 4.28
C LYS A 135 -14.64 0.35 5.12
N GLN A 136 -15.24 -0.71 4.56
CA GLN A 136 -15.47 -1.95 5.32
C GLN A 136 -14.18 -2.69 5.65
N LEU A 137 -13.27 -2.78 4.68
CA LEU A 137 -11.97 -3.42 4.85
C LEU A 137 -11.14 -2.66 5.88
N VAL A 138 -10.98 -1.35 5.70
CA VAL A 138 -10.16 -0.52 6.59
C VAL A 138 -10.71 -0.51 8.01
N ARG A 139 -12.04 -0.48 8.18
CA ARG A 139 -12.67 -0.59 9.51
C ARG A 139 -12.29 -1.89 10.22
N LEU A 140 -12.23 -3.02 9.50
CA LEU A 140 -11.83 -4.31 10.08
C LEU A 140 -10.34 -4.34 10.45
N LEU A 141 -9.47 -3.84 9.58
CA LEU A 141 -8.01 -3.84 9.81
C LEU A 141 -7.61 -2.91 10.96
N PHE A 142 -8.34 -1.80 11.17
CA PHE A 142 -8.11 -0.87 12.29
C PHE A 142 -8.90 -1.22 13.56
N SER A 143 -9.68 -2.32 13.55
CA SER A 143 -10.37 -2.83 14.72
C SER A 143 -9.48 -3.73 15.56
N ASP A 144 -9.94 -4.08 16.77
CA ASP A 144 -9.27 -5.03 17.66
C ASP A 144 -9.35 -6.49 17.13
N HIS A 145 -10.05 -6.74 16.04
CA HIS A 145 -10.19 -8.04 15.39
C HIS A 145 -9.14 -8.29 14.31
N GLY A 146 -8.52 -7.21 13.76
CA GLY A 146 -7.47 -7.30 12.75
C GLY A 146 -6.11 -7.73 13.29
N ASP A 147 -5.06 -7.49 12.50
CA ASP A 147 -3.67 -7.69 12.95
C ASP A 147 -3.23 -6.52 13.85
N PRO A 148 -2.87 -6.77 15.12
CA PRO A 148 -2.32 -5.72 15.99
C PRO A 148 -1.03 -5.10 15.45
N GLY A 149 -0.29 -5.83 14.60
CA GLY A 149 0.96 -5.38 13.98
C GLY A 149 0.79 -4.46 12.76
N PHE A 150 -0.41 -4.38 12.18
CA PHE A 150 -0.63 -3.67 10.91
C PHE A 150 -0.24 -2.19 10.96
N GLN A 151 -0.54 -1.51 12.09
CA GLN A 151 -0.15 -0.10 12.25
C GLN A 151 1.37 0.09 12.24
N ASN A 152 2.13 -0.85 12.81
CA ASN A 152 3.59 -0.84 12.74
C ASN A 152 4.10 -1.10 11.31
N LYS A 153 3.43 -1.99 10.55
CA LYS A 153 3.76 -2.22 9.13
C LYS A 153 3.60 -0.92 8.32
N LEU A 154 2.52 -0.17 8.52
CA LEU A 154 2.30 1.14 7.89
C LEU A 154 3.38 2.16 8.28
N LEU A 155 3.74 2.23 9.57
CA LEU A 155 4.77 3.13 10.06
C LEU A 155 6.13 2.82 9.41
N PHE A 156 6.54 1.56 9.36
CA PHE A 156 7.81 1.16 8.73
C PHE A 156 7.81 1.33 7.21
N ALA A 157 6.67 1.05 6.55
CA ALA A 157 6.56 1.25 5.12
C ALA A 157 6.78 2.72 4.72
N THR A 158 6.16 3.65 5.44
CA THR A 158 6.34 5.09 5.18
C THR A 158 7.73 5.60 5.58
N GLN A 159 8.35 5.05 6.62
CA GLN A 159 9.69 5.44 7.09
C GLN A 159 10.75 5.22 6.01
N ARG A 160 10.66 4.13 5.26
CA ARG A 160 11.61 3.80 4.17
C ARG A 160 11.72 4.89 3.12
N TRP A 161 10.63 5.63 2.87
CA TRP A 161 10.58 6.74 1.91
C TRP A 161 10.92 8.10 2.53
N THR A 162 10.39 8.37 3.70
CA THR A 162 10.54 9.70 4.33
C THR A 162 11.95 9.93 4.85
N MET A 163 12.62 8.92 5.41
CA MET A 163 13.94 9.10 6.02
C MET A 163 15.02 9.56 5.03
N PRO A 164 15.22 8.91 3.85
CA PRO A 164 16.22 9.38 2.89
C PRO A 164 15.93 10.80 2.40
N MET A 165 14.66 11.12 2.14
CA MET A 165 14.23 12.44 1.67
C MET A 165 14.53 13.53 2.70
N TRP A 166 14.24 13.30 3.98
CA TRP A 166 14.47 14.28 5.03
C TRP A 166 15.96 14.40 5.35
N GLN A 167 16.71 13.30 5.38
CA GLN A 167 18.16 13.32 5.58
C GLN A 167 18.88 14.12 4.48
N SER A 168 18.42 14.01 3.23
CA SER A 168 18.96 14.80 2.12
C SER A 168 18.68 16.30 2.27
N ARG A 169 17.51 16.69 2.81
CA ARG A 169 17.11 18.09 3.02
C ARG A 169 17.72 18.70 4.28
N ARG A 170 17.94 17.88 5.28
CA ARG A 170 18.45 18.29 6.62
C ARG A 170 19.58 17.36 7.08
N PRO A 171 20.74 17.44 6.43
CA PRO A 171 21.91 16.65 6.82
C PRO A 171 22.48 17.05 8.21
N ASP A 172 22.05 18.18 8.74
CA ASP A 172 22.37 18.69 10.07
C ASP A 172 21.63 17.99 11.21
N TYR A 173 20.53 17.27 10.91
CA TYR A 173 19.83 16.44 11.90
C TYR A 173 20.35 15.00 11.88
N ASP A 174 20.48 14.41 13.06
CA ASP A 174 20.78 12.99 13.18
C ASP A 174 19.55 12.11 12.81
N ALA A 175 19.83 10.85 12.49
CA ALA A 175 18.79 9.90 12.07
C ALA A 175 17.76 9.62 13.18
N GLU A 176 18.13 9.69 14.45
CA GLU A 176 17.24 9.46 15.60
C GLU A 176 16.22 10.60 15.71
N THR A 177 16.65 11.83 15.56
CA THR A 177 15.79 13.02 15.56
C THR A 177 14.80 12.97 14.39
N LEU A 178 15.24 12.65 13.18
CA LEU A 178 14.36 12.50 12.01
C LEU A 178 13.40 11.33 12.16
N SER A 179 13.84 10.21 12.75
CA SER A 179 12.98 9.06 13.06
C SER A 179 11.88 9.44 14.06
N SER A 180 12.21 10.21 15.09
CA SER A 180 11.25 10.71 16.07
C SER A 180 10.20 11.61 15.44
N LEU A 181 10.61 12.50 14.54
CA LEU A 181 9.71 13.35 13.76
C LEU A 181 8.78 12.51 12.89
N HIS A 182 9.32 11.50 12.20
CA HIS A 182 8.53 10.58 11.39
C HIS A 182 7.47 9.84 12.21
N ILE A 183 7.87 9.24 13.34
CA ILE A 183 6.97 8.53 14.25
C ILE A 183 5.85 9.47 14.72
N TYR A 184 6.19 10.71 15.10
CA TYR A 184 5.21 11.69 15.56
C TYR A 184 4.18 12.03 14.48
N ILE A 185 4.63 12.36 13.27
CA ILE A 185 3.74 12.75 12.15
C ILE A 185 2.86 11.58 11.74
N VAL A 186 3.45 10.41 11.45
CA VAL A 186 2.71 9.27 10.92
C VAL A 186 1.76 8.69 11.95
N SER A 187 2.19 8.57 13.22
CA SER A 187 1.30 8.10 14.30
C SER A 187 0.15 9.09 14.55
N GLY A 188 0.39 10.39 14.47
CA GLY A 188 -0.63 11.41 14.54
C GLY A 188 -1.66 11.30 13.41
N CYS A 189 -1.19 11.14 12.17
CA CYS A 189 -2.07 10.89 11.02
C CYS A 189 -2.90 9.62 11.19
N MET A 190 -2.27 8.51 11.59
CA MET A 190 -2.98 7.25 11.85
C MET A 190 -4.03 7.38 12.95
N ALA A 191 -3.75 8.14 14.01
CA ALA A 191 -4.71 8.38 15.09
C ALA A 191 -5.94 9.16 14.60
N VAL A 192 -5.76 10.21 13.79
CA VAL A 192 -6.84 10.98 13.18
C VAL A 192 -7.66 10.11 12.23
N ILE A 193 -7.01 9.35 11.36
CA ILE A 193 -7.65 8.42 10.43
C ILE A 193 -8.45 7.36 11.22
N ARG A 194 -7.88 6.77 12.26
CA ARG A 194 -8.56 5.80 13.11
C ARG A 194 -9.81 6.41 13.77
N GLN A 195 -9.71 7.63 14.29
CA GLN A 195 -10.86 8.34 14.85
C GLN A 195 -11.97 8.53 13.83
N TRP A 196 -11.63 8.95 12.61
CA TRP A 196 -12.59 9.09 11.52
C TRP A 196 -13.28 7.77 11.14
N ILE A 197 -12.51 6.69 11.02
CA ILE A 197 -13.02 5.35 10.70
C ILE A 197 -13.97 4.86 11.82
N THR A 198 -13.53 4.94 13.09
CA THR A 198 -14.30 4.45 14.25
C THR A 198 -15.49 5.35 14.57
N GLY A 199 -15.39 6.64 14.28
CA GLY A 199 -16.48 7.62 14.38
C GLY A 199 -17.56 7.45 13.30
N GLY A 200 -17.36 6.55 12.33
CA GLY A 200 -18.34 6.23 11.29
C GLY A 200 -18.28 7.15 10.08
N PHE A 201 -17.12 7.77 9.80
CA PHE A 201 -16.90 8.64 8.64
C PHE A 201 -17.85 9.86 8.62
N GLN A 202 -17.95 10.56 9.76
CA GLN A 202 -18.86 11.69 9.90
C GLN A 202 -18.40 12.91 9.12
N GLU A 203 -17.09 13.20 9.15
CA GLU A 203 -16.47 14.27 8.37
C GLU A 203 -16.35 13.86 6.91
N SER A 204 -16.40 14.83 6.01
CA SER A 204 -16.14 14.60 4.57
C SER A 204 -14.68 14.25 4.30
N GLU A 205 -14.42 13.59 3.20
CA GLU A 205 -13.08 13.25 2.71
C GLU A 205 -12.20 14.50 2.60
N GLU A 206 -12.76 15.59 2.08
CA GLU A 206 -12.07 16.86 1.91
C GLU A 206 -11.68 17.47 3.28
N GLU A 207 -12.57 17.46 4.26
CA GLU A 207 -12.30 17.99 5.61
C GLU A 207 -11.17 17.21 6.30
N VAL A 208 -11.21 15.87 6.24
CA VAL A 208 -10.16 15.02 6.85
C VAL A 208 -8.84 15.16 6.13
N SER A 209 -8.84 15.16 4.79
CA SER A 209 -7.65 15.33 3.98
C SER A 209 -6.98 16.68 4.27
N LEU A 210 -7.73 17.76 4.28
CA LEU A 210 -7.23 19.11 4.59
C LEU A 210 -6.70 19.23 6.03
N MET A 211 -7.33 18.56 6.99
CA MET A 211 -6.86 18.51 8.38
C MET A 211 -5.51 17.80 8.46
N LEU A 212 -5.38 16.63 7.85
CA LEU A 212 -4.13 15.86 7.83
C LEU A 212 -3.00 16.61 7.11
N GLU A 213 -3.31 17.25 5.98
CA GLU A 213 -2.36 18.11 5.27
C GLU A 213 -1.85 19.23 6.18
N LYS A 214 -2.73 19.99 6.81
CA LYS A 214 -2.33 21.10 7.70
C LYS A 214 -1.49 20.63 8.88
N LEU A 215 -1.88 19.56 9.55
CA LEU A 215 -1.14 19.00 10.68
C LEU A 215 0.25 18.52 10.27
N SER A 216 0.33 17.75 9.17
CA SER A 216 1.59 17.22 8.66
C SER A 216 2.52 18.33 8.16
N ALA A 217 1.99 19.27 7.37
CA ALA A 217 2.76 20.39 6.83
C ALA A 217 3.26 21.29 7.95
N SER A 218 2.41 21.70 8.90
CA SER A 218 2.81 22.56 10.02
C SER A 218 3.92 21.93 10.85
N THR A 219 3.84 20.62 11.10
CA THR A 219 4.84 19.90 11.88
C THR A 219 6.16 19.74 11.10
N SER A 220 6.08 19.26 9.86
CA SER A 220 7.28 19.00 9.05
C SER A 220 7.99 20.31 8.67
N VAL A 221 7.25 21.33 8.24
CA VAL A 221 7.81 22.64 7.85
C VAL A 221 8.40 23.34 9.07
N GLY A 222 7.67 23.40 10.17
CA GLY A 222 8.13 24.06 11.41
C GLY A 222 9.39 23.39 11.97
N PHE A 223 9.51 22.07 11.87
CA PHE A 223 10.67 21.34 12.35
C PHE A 223 11.82 21.36 11.34
N LEU A 224 11.54 21.07 10.06
CA LEU A 224 12.56 20.94 9.03
C LEU A 224 13.08 22.30 8.49
N GLN A 225 12.33 23.39 8.59
CA GLN A 225 12.82 24.69 8.18
C GLN A 225 13.70 25.40 9.23
N GLY A 226 13.69 24.97 10.50
CA GLY A 226 14.54 25.38 11.62
C GLY A 226 15.14 26.79 11.55
N LYS A 227 15.25 27.47 12.63
CA LYS A 227 15.78 28.86 12.73
C LYS A 227 17.09 29.08 11.99
#